data_0143c483aac848fd44729c9f82c5c412
#
_entry.id   0143c483aac848fd44729c9f82c5c412
#
_cell.length_a   1.000
_cell.length_b   1.000
_cell.length_c   1.000
_cell.angle_alpha   90.00
_cell.angle_beta   90.00
_cell.angle_gamma   90.00
#
_symmetry.space_group_name_H-M   'P 1'
#
loop_
_entity.id
_entity.type
_entity.pdbx_description
1 polymer ?
#
loop_
_entity_poly.entity_id
_entity_poly.type
_entity_poly.pdbx_seq_one_letter_code
_entity_poly.pdbx_strand_id
1 'polypeptide(L)'
;MKIVWTTEAINNYYDTLDYWDMHNGSNTYSNKIIEAVELLVQELIEDPYFLARYDEKLNLYRKTILKGKFLIYYEIKEIENLIEIQYFRSNYQKPLIDN
;
A
#
# COMPACT_ATOMS: atom_id res chain seq x y z
N MET A 1 4.36 -14.59 -7.65
CA MET A 1 4.01 -13.43 -8.52
C MET A 1 4.98 -12.30 -8.29
N LYS A 2 5.25 -11.52 -9.33
CA LYS A 2 6.11 -10.35 -9.25
C LYS A 2 5.33 -9.16 -8.71
N ILE A 3 5.97 -8.34 -7.86
CA ILE A 3 5.36 -7.11 -7.35
C ILE A 3 5.84 -5.94 -8.20
N VAL A 4 4.90 -5.14 -8.68
CA VAL A 4 5.17 -3.92 -9.44
C VAL A 4 4.41 -2.77 -8.78
N TRP A 5 5.05 -1.62 -8.65
CA TRP A 5 4.41 -0.40 -8.15
C TRP A 5 4.15 0.54 -9.31
N THR A 6 2.95 1.12 -9.37
CA THR A 6 2.72 2.22 -10.30
C THR A 6 3.52 3.44 -9.88
N THR A 7 3.73 4.36 -10.82
CA THR A 7 4.41 5.63 -10.52
C THR A 7 3.66 6.39 -9.43
N GLU A 8 2.34 6.42 -9.48
CA GLU A 8 1.52 7.09 -8.46
C GLU A 8 1.72 6.46 -7.09
N ALA A 9 1.66 5.13 -7.01
CA ALA A 9 1.79 4.42 -5.74
C ALA A 9 3.18 4.63 -5.11
N ILE A 10 4.24 4.53 -5.90
CA ILE A 10 5.59 4.71 -5.38
C ILE A 10 5.84 6.14 -4.93
N ASN A 11 5.30 7.13 -5.67
CA ASN A 11 5.42 8.52 -5.27
C ASN A 11 4.64 8.81 -3.99
N ASN A 12 3.43 8.28 -3.85
CA ASN A 12 2.64 8.41 -2.62
C ASN A 12 3.39 7.81 -1.43
N TYR A 13 4.03 6.68 -1.63
CA TYR A 13 4.80 6.01 -0.59
C TYR A 13 5.98 6.87 -0.14
N TYR A 14 6.79 7.35 -1.09
CA TYR A 14 7.95 8.20 -0.76
C TYR A 14 7.53 9.54 -0.14
N ASP A 15 6.47 10.16 -0.64
CA ASP A 15 5.95 11.41 -0.07
C ASP A 15 5.50 11.20 1.38
N THR A 16 4.91 10.05 1.68
CA THR A 16 4.51 9.69 3.03
C THR A 16 5.72 9.57 3.96
N LEU A 17 6.78 8.91 3.50
CA LEU A 17 8.00 8.77 4.30
C LEU A 17 8.63 10.14 4.58
N ASP A 18 8.72 10.99 3.57
CA ASP A 18 9.25 12.34 3.71
C ASP A 18 8.42 13.18 4.68
N TYR A 19 7.10 13.09 4.58
CA TYR A 19 6.19 13.80 5.48
C TYR A 19 6.49 13.47 6.94
N TRP A 20 6.60 12.17 7.25
CA TRP A 20 6.80 11.75 8.64
C TRP A 20 8.20 12.05 9.15
N ASP A 21 9.21 12.01 8.30
CA ASP A 21 10.57 12.41 8.66
C ASP A 21 10.60 13.89 9.05
N MET A 22 9.96 14.74 8.26
CA MET A 22 9.88 16.18 8.53
C MET A 22 9.03 16.49 9.75
N HIS A 23 7.87 15.81 9.86
CA HIS A 23 6.93 16.05 10.95
C HIS A 23 7.51 15.67 12.31
N ASN A 24 8.23 14.56 12.38
CA ASN A 24 8.80 14.06 13.64
C ASN A 24 10.24 14.51 13.89
N GLY A 25 10.90 15.10 12.91
CA GLY A 25 12.30 15.47 13.00
C GLY A 25 13.24 14.24 13.15
N SER A 26 12.77 13.06 12.77
CA SER A 26 13.53 11.82 12.81
C SER A 26 12.89 10.82 11.85
N ASN A 27 13.64 9.75 11.51
CA ASN A 27 13.15 8.70 10.63
C ASN A 27 12.64 7.46 11.37
N THR A 28 12.36 7.57 12.66
CA THR A 28 11.89 6.43 13.47
C THR A 28 10.56 5.90 12.95
N TYR A 29 9.61 6.77 12.67
CA TYR A 29 8.28 6.34 12.20
C TYR A 29 8.32 5.89 10.75
N SER A 30 9.04 6.58 9.87
CA SER A 30 9.18 6.16 8.49
C SER A 30 9.83 4.78 8.39
N ASN A 31 10.79 4.46 9.26
CA ASN A 31 11.36 3.12 9.31
C ASN A 31 10.32 2.06 9.67
N LYS A 32 9.38 2.37 10.56
CA LYS A 32 8.27 1.46 10.88
C LYS A 32 7.37 1.23 9.68
N ILE A 33 7.11 2.28 8.90
CA ILE A 33 6.32 2.17 7.66
C ILE A 33 7.06 1.26 6.67
N ILE A 34 8.35 1.48 6.47
CA ILE A 34 9.17 0.68 5.55
C ILE A 34 9.13 -0.80 5.94
N GLU A 35 9.35 -1.11 7.22
CA GLU A 35 9.31 -2.49 7.70
C GLU A 35 7.95 -3.13 7.47
N ALA A 36 6.87 -2.40 7.75
CA ALA A 36 5.51 -2.89 7.55
C ALA A 36 5.21 -3.15 6.06
N VAL A 37 5.69 -2.27 5.17
CA VAL A 37 5.53 -2.44 3.72
C VAL A 37 6.32 -3.66 3.23
N GLU A 38 7.54 -3.85 3.71
CA GLU A 38 8.36 -5.01 3.34
C GLU A 38 7.68 -6.32 3.73
N LEU A 39 7.10 -6.39 4.94
CA LEU A 39 6.34 -7.55 5.39
C LEU A 39 5.11 -7.77 4.51
N LEU A 40 4.39 -6.70 4.18
CA LEU A 40 3.22 -6.78 3.32
C LEU A 40 3.59 -7.33 1.95
N VAL A 41 4.68 -6.86 1.35
CA VAL A 41 5.14 -7.34 0.05
C VAL A 41 5.43 -8.85 0.10
N GLN A 42 6.07 -9.33 1.17
CA GLN A 42 6.31 -10.76 1.32
C GLN A 42 5.01 -11.54 1.44
N GLU A 43 4.04 -11.04 2.20
CA GLU A 43 2.72 -11.66 2.30
C GLU A 43 2.02 -11.74 0.95
N LEU A 44 2.10 -10.67 0.14
CA LEU A 44 1.50 -10.64 -1.20
C LEU A 44 2.13 -11.68 -2.12
N ILE A 45 3.44 -11.86 -2.03
CA ILE A 45 4.15 -12.86 -2.83
C ILE A 45 3.70 -14.28 -2.45
N GLU A 46 3.49 -14.53 -1.16
CA GLU A 46 3.08 -15.83 -0.67
C GLU A 46 1.62 -16.14 -1.00
N ASP A 47 0.71 -15.22 -0.68
CA ASP A 47 -0.72 -15.37 -0.96
C ASP A 47 -1.39 -13.99 -1.02
N PRO A 48 -1.61 -13.48 -2.24
CA PRO A 48 -2.16 -12.12 -2.40
C PRO A 48 -3.63 -11.99 -2.00
N TYR A 49 -4.33 -13.12 -1.84
CA TYR A 49 -5.75 -13.10 -1.46
C TYR A 49 -5.96 -13.18 0.06
N PHE A 50 -4.95 -13.61 0.80
CA PHE A 50 -5.09 -13.87 2.24
C PHE A 50 -5.33 -12.58 3.00
N LEU A 51 -6.44 -12.52 3.76
CA LEU A 51 -6.87 -11.37 4.56
C LEU A 51 -7.03 -10.08 3.75
N ALA A 52 -7.14 -10.19 2.44
CA ALA A 52 -7.37 -9.05 1.56
C ALA A 52 -8.87 -8.76 1.48
N ARG A 53 -9.21 -7.48 1.39
CA ARG A 53 -10.57 -7.04 1.10
C ARG A 53 -10.67 -6.59 -0.34
N TYR A 54 -11.74 -6.96 -1.01
CA TYR A 54 -11.99 -6.53 -2.37
C TYR A 54 -12.89 -5.29 -2.37
N ASP A 55 -12.44 -4.23 -3.03
CA ASP A 55 -13.23 -3.01 -3.21
C ASP A 55 -13.88 -3.07 -4.60
N GLU A 56 -15.19 -3.30 -4.65
CA GLU A 56 -15.91 -3.46 -5.91
C GLU A 56 -15.94 -2.18 -6.73
N LYS A 57 -15.96 -1.01 -6.08
CA LYS A 57 -16.00 0.27 -6.78
C LYS A 57 -14.69 0.56 -7.51
N LEU A 58 -13.58 0.18 -6.91
CA LEU A 58 -12.26 0.39 -7.50
C LEU A 58 -11.77 -0.80 -8.32
N ASN A 59 -12.40 -1.97 -8.16
CA ASN A 59 -11.92 -3.24 -8.72
C ASN A 59 -10.50 -3.56 -8.27
N LEU A 60 -10.21 -3.32 -7.01
CA LEU A 60 -8.89 -3.53 -6.42
C LEU A 60 -9.01 -4.28 -5.09
N TYR A 61 -8.00 -5.05 -4.77
CA TYR A 61 -7.82 -5.58 -3.43
C TYR A 61 -7.18 -4.54 -2.54
N ARG A 62 -7.44 -4.66 -1.24
CA ARG A 62 -6.91 -3.73 -0.24
C ARG A 62 -6.38 -4.50 0.95
N LYS A 63 -5.21 -4.11 1.43
CA LYS A 63 -4.67 -4.52 2.72
C LYS A 63 -4.25 -3.28 3.50
N THR A 64 -4.13 -3.44 4.81
CA THR A 64 -3.72 -2.34 5.68
C THR A 64 -2.44 -2.69 6.42
N ILE A 65 -1.72 -1.66 6.85
CA ILE A 65 -0.55 -1.81 7.70
C ILE A 65 -0.66 -0.85 8.89
N LEU A 66 0.15 -1.11 9.92
CA LEU A 66 0.24 -0.27 11.13
C LEU A 66 -1.13 0.01 11.74
N LYS A 67 -1.84 -1.07 12.05
CA LYS A 67 -3.17 -1.03 12.69
C LYS A 67 -4.19 -0.21 11.88
N GLY A 68 -4.14 -0.34 10.57
CA GLY A 68 -5.09 0.32 9.68
C GLY A 68 -4.77 1.77 9.35
N LYS A 69 -3.61 2.27 9.76
CA LYS A 69 -3.25 3.68 9.49
C LYS A 69 -2.95 3.93 8.02
N PHE A 70 -2.49 2.93 7.29
CA PHE A 70 -2.19 3.05 5.86
C PHE A 70 -2.90 1.96 5.09
N LEU A 71 -3.34 2.30 3.89
CA LEU A 71 -4.09 1.43 2.99
C LEU A 71 -3.29 1.22 1.73
N ILE A 72 -3.15 -0.04 1.31
CA ILE A 72 -2.46 -0.39 0.08
C ILE A 72 -3.46 -1.09 -0.83
N TYR A 73 -3.68 -0.51 -2.01
CA TYR A 73 -4.58 -1.05 -3.03
C TYR A 73 -3.78 -1.66 -4.15
N TYR A 74 -4.19 -2.84 -4.60
CA TYR A 74 -3.45 -3.56 -5.64
C TYR A 74 -4.40 -4.38 -6.51
N GLU A 75 -3.94 -4.64 -7.72
CA GLU A 75 -4.60 -5.52 -8.68
C GLU A 75 -3.78 -6.79 -8.82
N ILE A 76 -4.47 -7.94 -8.86
CA ILE A 76 -3.82 -9.24 -9.09
C ILE A 76 -4.03 -9.59 -10.55
N LYS A 77 -2.95 -9.56 -11.33
CA LYS A 77 -2.96 -9.85 -12.77
C LYS A 77 -2.43 -11.27 -12.98
N GLU A 78 -3.32 -12.24 -12.89
CA GLU A 78 -2.93 -13.65 -12.88
C GLU A 78 -2.30 -14.09 -14.21
N ILE A 79 -2.85 -13.66 -15.33
CA ILE A 79 -2.31 -14.02 -16.65
C ILE A 79 -0.87 -13.52 -16.81
N GLU A 80 -0.60 -12.33 -16.29
CA GLU A 80 0.74 -11.72 -16.33
C GLU A 80 1.63 -12.17 -15.18
N ASN A 81 1.08 -12.92 -14.22
CA ASN A 81 1.75 -13.40 -13.02
C ASN A 81 2.38 -12.27 -12.22
N LEU A 82 1.64 -11.16 -12.06
CA LEU A 82 2.12 -10.01 -11.30
C LEU A 82 1.01 -9.42 -10.43
N ILE A 83 1.45 -8.71 -9.39
CA ILE A 83 0.61 -7.91 -8.52
C ILE A 83 1.04 -6.47 -8.70
N GLU A 84 0.09 -5.61 -9.09
CA GLU A 84 0.36 -4.20 -9.31
C GLU A 84 -0.18 -3.37 -8.17
N ILE A 85 0.71 -2.77 -7.37
CA ILE A 85 0.31 -1.86 -6.30
C ILE A 85 0.00 -0.52 -6.95
N GLN A 86 -1.25 -0.07 -6.84
CA GLN A 86 -1.75 1.12 -7.53
C GLN A 86 -1.89 2.33 -6.63
N TYR A 87 -2.17 2.13 -5.32
CA TYR A 87 -2.32 3.24 -4.39
C TYR A 87 -1.71 2.89 -3.04
N PHE A 88 -1.03 3.87 -2.46
CA PHE A 88 -0.57 3.85 -1.07
C PHE A 88 -1.17 5.08 -0.40
N ARG A 89 -2.00 4.87 0.62
CA ARG A 89 -2.77 5.96 1.21
C ARG A 89 -2.77 5.92 2.73
N SER A 90 -2.81 7.12 3.33
CA SER A 90 -3.13 7.27 4.74
C SER A 90 -4.65 7.13 4.93
N ASN A 91 -5.06 6.50 6.02
CA ASN A 91 -6.48 6.37 6.36
C ASN A 91 -7.14 7.73 6.67
N TYR A 92 -6.35 8.79 6.85
CA TYR A 92 -6.85 10.13 7.11
C TYR A 92 -7.05 10.97 5.85
N GLN A 93 -6.67 10.46 4.68
CA GLN A 93 -6.90 11.13 3.40
C GLN A 93 -8.35 10.95 2.96
N LYS A 94 -8.82 11.83 2.04
CA LYS A 94 -10.13 11.66 1.44
C LYS A 94 -10.21 10.32 0.72
N PRO A 95 -11.38 9.65 0.71
CA PRO A 95 -11.55 8.43 -0.06
C PRO A 95 -11.20 8.64 -1.54
N LEU A 96 -10.72 7.57 -2.18
CA LEU A 96 -10.42 7.59 -3.61
C LEU A 96 -11.66 7.83 -4.45
N ILE A 97 -12.82 7.38 -3.95
CA ILE A 97 -14.10 7.66 -4.56
C ILE A 97 -14.83 8.65 -3.65
N ASP A 98 -15.06 9.85 -4.16
CA ASP A 98 -15.79 10.89 -3.43
C ASP A 98 -17.29 10.69 -3.68
N ASN A 99 -18.03 10.52 -2.61
CA ASN A 99 -19.48 10.35 -2.66
C ASN A 99 -20.18 11.69 -2.48
#